data_03a576a98917f8a95d2b516fdb7face9
#
_entry.id   03a576a98917f8a95d2b516fdb7face9
#
_cell.length_a   1.000
_cell.length_b   1.000
_cell.length_c   1.000
_cell.angle_alpha   90.00
_cell.angle_beta   90.00
_cell.angle_gamma   90.00
#
_symmetry.space_group_name_H-M   'P 1'
#
loop_
_entity.id
_entity.type
_entity.pdbx_description
1 polymer ?
#
loop_
_entity_poly.entity_id
_entity_poly.type
_entity_poly.pdbx_seq_one_letter_code
_entity_poly.pdbx_strand_id
1 'polypeptide(L)'
;MSEAQIASAARPVHPAVWLVLLAAAGTFALTMGTRQSMGLFLGDLNTSTGLGIVSISLAFAFGQLWWGLTQPFAGAAADRYGAAPVLLLGVSLVALGTVLTPFMSSTPGLIFAIGVLAAGGAGMAGPSVLMAATTRLLPAAKRGMATGIVNAGGSFGQFVMAPLAGLLIATLDWVGAMVTLGLLVLLALPAAFVLRGGVAPAASAPSPARLPAREALRSAWALPSYRLLTTGFFVCGFHVAFLATHLPGVVAQCGLPPPVAAWSIALLGLFNIFGSLAMGWAVNRWRMKSLLALVYTARGVAVLLFLAAPKTESVMLVFAAVMGATFLSTVPPTAGLVAKFFGPANMAMLFGVVMVSHQVGGFLGAWLGGQVYAATGSYDWVWYADVMLAFAAALIHLPIREAPLGAAPAAART
;
A
#
# COMPACT_ATOMS: atom_id res chain seq x y z
N MET A 1 2.28 -0.65 -43.77
CA MET A 1 3.00 -1.36 -42.70
C MET A 1 3.48 -2.67 -43.29
N SER A 2 4.79 -2.92 -43.35
CA SER A 2 5.33 -4.13 -43.95
C SER A 2 5.14 -5.33 -43.01
N GLU A 3 5.01 -6.56 -43.58
CA GLU A 3 4.90 -7.80 -42.80
C GLU A 3 6.03 -7.98 -41.76
N ALA A 4 7.20 -7.36 -41.98
CA ALA A 4 8.32 -7.33 -41.03
C ALA A 4 8.00 -6.52 -39.73
N GLN A 5 7.07 -5.57 -39.77
CA GLN A 5 6.64 -4.80 -38.58
C GLN A 5 5.58 -5.56 -37.76
N ILE A 6 4.81 -6.43 -38.39
CA ILE A 6 3.82 -7.29 -37.70
C ILE A 6 4.51 -8.49 -37.06
N ALA A 7 5.56 -9.03 -37.64
CA ALA A 7 6.36 -10.13 -37.06
C ALA A 7 7.20 -9.73 -35.82
N SER A 8 7.42 -8.44 -35.59
CA SER A 8 8.12 -7.94 -34.37
C SER A 8 7.26 -7.99 -33.09
N ALA A 9 5.96 -8.21 -33.22
CA ALA A 9 5.01 -8.05 -32.09
C ALA A 9 4.85 -9.28 -31.18
N ALA A 10 5.41 -10.43 -31.51
CA ALA A 10 5.18 -11.66 -30.76
C ALA A 10 6.42 -12.53 -30.52
N ARG A 11 7.53 -11.93 -30.08
CA ARG A 11 8.59 -12.77 -29.53
C ARG A 11 8.11 -13.33 -28.18
N PRO A 12 8.08 -14.68 -28.00
CA PRO A 12 7.69 -15.27 -26.74
C PRO A 12 8.58 -14.70 -25.62
N VAL A 13 7.96 -14.30 -24.51
CA VAL A 13 8.68 -13.81 -23.34
C VAL A 13 9.58 -14.93 -22.84
N HIS A 14 10.89 -14.68 -22.77
CA HIS A 14 11.86 -15.68 -22.32
C HIS A 14 11.44 -16.24 -20.95
N PRO A 15 11.46 -17.58 -20.74
CA PRO A 15 10.99 -18.20 -19.47
C PRO A 15 11.62 -17.56 -18.22
N ALA A 16 12.86 -17.10 -18.30
CA ALA A 16 13.55 -16.38 -17.23
C ALA A 16 12.87 -15.06 -16.82
N VAL A 17 12.18 -14.37 -17.74
CA VAL A 17 11.44 -13.13 -17.43
C VAL A 17 10.24 -13.43 -16.55
N TRP A 18 9.47 -14.46 -16.88
CA TRP A 18 8.33 -14.87 -16.07
C TRP A 18 8.74 -15.37 -14.69
N LEU A 19 9.86 -16.08 -14.58
CA LEU A 19 10.39 -16.53 -13.29
C LEU A 19 10.73 -15.33 -12.39
N VAL A 20 11.38 -14.29 -12.92
CA VAL A 20 11.68 -13.06 -12.18
C VAL A 20 10.40 -12.34 -11.74
N LEU A 21 9.41 -12.23 -12.63
CA LEU A 21 8.15 -11.57 -12.33
C LEU A 21 7.35 -12.33 -11.27
N LEU A 22 7.24 -13.64 -11.38
CA LEU A 22 6.55 -14.50 -10.42
C LEU A 22 7.28 -14.51 -9.06
N ALA A 23 8.59 -14.56 -9.04
CA ALA A 23 9.38 -14.47 -7.81
C ALA A 23 9.14 -13.14 -7.07
N ALA A 24 9.14 -12.02 -7.78
CA ALA A 24 8.90 -10.71 -7.19
C ALA A 24 7.44 -10.53 -6.74
N ALA A 25 6.49 -10.86 -7.61
CA ALA A 25 5.06 -10.76 -7.30
C ALA A 25 4.66 -11.72 -6.17
N GLY A 26 5.18 -12.95 -6.16
CA GLY A 26 4.95 -13.94 -5.12
C GLY A 26 5.53 -13.52 -3.77
N THR A 27 6.75 -12.97 -3.75
CA THR A 27 7.34 -12.40 -2.52
C THR A 27 6.45 -11.29 -1.97
N PHE A 28 6.01 -10.36 -2.82
CA PHE A 28 5.14 -9.27 -2.39
C PHE A 28 3.75 -9.77 -1.98
N ALA A 29 3.23 -10.81 -2.64
CA ALA A 29 1.96 -11.43 -2.28
C ALA A 29 2.01 -12.03 -0.86
N LEU A 30 3.04 -12.78 -0.53
CA LEU A 30 3.19 -13.41 0.79
C LEU A 30 3.40 -12.36 1.89
N THR A 31 4.31 -11.41 1.69
CA THR A 31 4.66 -10.41 2.72
C THR A 31 3.55 -9.38 2.92
N MET A 32 2.99 -8.83 1.84
CA MET A 32 1.92 -7.83 1.92
C MET A 32 0.58 -8.47 2.27
N GLY A 33 0.29 -9.66 1.74
CA GLY A 33 -0.92 -10.40 2.06
C GLY A 33 -1.01 -10.75 3.54
N THR A 34 0.06 -11.29 4.13
CA THR A 34 0.13 -11.55 5.57
C THR A 34 -0.07 -10.27 6.37
N ARG A 35 0.65 -9.20 6.01
CA ARG A 35 0.53 -7.91 6.70
C ARG A 35 -0.89 -7.32 6.64
N GLN A 36 -1.55 -7.37 5.50
CA GLN A 36 -2.91 -6.84 5.33
C GLN A 36 -3.99 -7.70 6.00
N SER A 37 -3.68 -8.97 6.30
CA SER A 37 -4.58 -9.86 7.02
C SER A 37 -4.47 -9.74 8.54
N MET A 38 -3.46 -9.00 9.06
CA MET A 38 -3.22 -8.89 10.51
C MET A 38 -4.39 -8.27 11.28
N GLY A 39 -5.22 -7.42 10.64
CA GLY A 39 -6.42 -6.86 11.26
C GLY A 39 -7.42 -7.92 11.73
N LEU A 40 -7.43 -9.12 11.13
CA LEU A 40 -8.29 -10.24 11.55
C LEU A 40 -7.98 -10.73 12.97
N PHE A 41 -6.75 -10.55 13.44
CA PHE A 41 -6.29 -11.00 14.75
C PHE A 41 -6.45 -9.96 15.87
N LEU A 42 -6.96 -8.75 15.55
CA LEU A 42 -7.04 -7.65 16.52
C LEU A 42 -7.95 -7.99 17.71
N GLY A 43 -9.07 -8.65 17.45
CA GLY A 43 -9.99 -9.10 18.50
C GLY A 43 -9.38 -10.15 19.42
N ASP A 44 -8.73 -11.18 18.84
CA ASP A 44 -8.09 -12.25 19.57
C ASP A 44 -6.91 -11.76 20.40
N LEU A 45 -6.07 -10.87 19.82
CA LEU A 45 -5.00 -10.19 20.54
C LEU A 45 -5.54 -9.38 21.73
N ASN A 46 -6.66 -8.68 21.55
CA ASN A 46 -7.25 -7.88 22.63
C ASN A 46 -7.77 -8.78 23.76
N THR A 47 -8.46 -9.86 23.41
CA THR A 47 -9.03 -10.79 24.40
C THR A 47 -7.95 -11.55 25.16
N SER A 48 -6.92 -12.03 24.45
CA SER A 48 -5.88 -12.88 25.04
C SER A 48 -4.85 -12.09 25.86
N THR A 49 -4.50 -10.87 25.45
CA THR A 49 -3.48 -10.07 26.16
C THR A 49 -4.07 -9.16 27.23
N GLY A 50 -5.33 -8.77 27.12
CA GLY A 50 -5.98 -7.79 27.98
C GLY A 50 -5.40 -6.38 27.90
N LEU A 51 -4.53 -6.10 26.90
CA LEU A 51 -3.85 -4.80 26.76
C LEU A 51 -4.76 -3.65 26.31
N GLY A 52 -5.96 -3.99 25.84
CA GLY A 52 -6.91 -3.02 25.30
C GLY A 52 -6.64 -2.67 23.83
N ILE A 53 -7.73 -2.39 23.11
CA ILE A 53 -7.70 -2.10 21.68
C ILE A 53 -6.79 -0.91 21.31
N VAL A 54 -6.66 0.07 22.22
CA VAL A 54 -5.79 1.25 22.03
C VAL A 54 -4.33 0.87 21.88
N SER A 55 -3.83 0.01 22.77
CA SER A 55 -2.43 -0.45 22.76
C SER A 55 -2.12 -1.29 21.53
N ILE A 56 -3.05 -2.16 21.14
CA ILE A 56 -2.90 -3.01 19.97
C ILE A 56 -2.95 -2.15 18.70
N SER A 57 -3.90 -1.23 18.59
CA SER A 57 -4.02 -0.29 17.47
C SER A 57 -2.78 0.60 17.34
N LEU A 58 -2.13 0.97 18.46
CA LEU A 58 -0.86 1.69 18.43
C LEU A 58 0.27 0.86 17.81
N ALA A 59 0.32 -0.45 18.09
CA ALA A 59 1.31 -1.34 17.46
C ALA A 59 1.10 -1.44 15.94
N PHE A 60 -0.15 -1.55 15.49
CA PHE A 60 -0.49 -1.52 14.06
C PHE A 60 -0.18 -0.16 13.42
N ALA A 61 -0.49 0.93 14.09
CA ALA A 61 -0.21 2.30 13.64
C ALA A 61 1.29 2.53 13.47
N PHE A 62 2.09 2.13 14.48
CA PHE A 62 3.55 2.17 14.38
C PHE A 62 4.05 1.34 13.21
N GLY A 63 3.50 0.13 13.02
CA GLY A 63 3.82 -0.73 11.89
C GLY A 63 3.51 -0.07 10.54
N GLN A 64 2.42 0.69 10.44
CA GLN A 64 2.07 1.42 9.23
C GLN A 64 3.12 2.48 8.88
N LEU A 65 3.52 3.27 9.87
CA LEU A 65 4.55 4.28 9.70
C LEU A 65 5.91 3.66 9.39
N TRP A 66 6.30 2.64 10.15
CA TRP A 66 7.60 1.98 10.03
C TRP A 66 7.77 1.24 8.70
N TRP A 67 6.71 0.61 8.18
CA TRP A 67 6.70 0.02 6.85
C TRP A 67 7.11 1.02 5.74
N GLY A 68 6.62 2.24 5.82
CA GLY A 68 6.98 3.29 4.86
C GLY A 68 8.41 3.80 5.05
N LEU A 69 8.81 4.03 6.32
CA LEU A 69 10.13 4.57 6.65
C LEU A 69 11.27 3.60 6.33
N THR A 70 11.06 2.30 6.42
CA THR A 70 12.10 1.30 6.11
C THR A 70 12.41 1.18 4.63
N GLN A 71 11.48 1.51 3.73
CA GLN A 71 11.64 1.31 2.29
C GLN A 71 12.81 2.08 1.66
N PRO A 72 13.06 3.37 1.96
CA PRO A 72 14.22 4.09 1.42
C PRO A 72 15.55 3.47 1.86
N PHE A 73 15.65 3.05 3.12
CA PHE A 73 16.87 2.41 3.66
C PHE A 73 17.08 1.04 3.03
N ALA A 74 16.02 0.26 2.87
CA ALA A 74 16.05 -1.04 2.21
C ALA A 74 16.45 -0.91 0.72
N GLY A 75 15.92 0.10 0.03
CA GLY A 75 16.33 0.43 -1.33
C GLY A 75 17.81 0.76 -1.43
N ALA A 76 18.31 1.64 -0.57
CA ALA A 76 19.73 2.00 -0.52
C ALA A 76 20.63 0.80 -0.16
N ALA A 77 20.19 -0.06 0.76
CA ALA A 77 20.90 -1.30 1.07
C ALA A 77 20.91 -2.27 -0.12
N ALA A 78 19.80 -2.40 -0.85
CA ALA A 78 19.73 -3.23 -2.05
C ALA A 78 20.59 -2.69 -3.20
N ASP A 79 20.77 -1.37 -3.28
CA ASP A 79 21.68 -0.75 -4.24
C ASP A 79 23.14 -1.07 -3.91
N ARG A 80 23.51 -1.12 -2.64
CA ARG A 80 24.88 -1.34 -2.17
C ARG A 80 25.24 -2.81 -2.06
N TYR A 81 24.35 -3.65 -1.56
CA TYR A 81 24.63 -5.05 -1.22
C TYR A 81 23.92 -6.06 -2.14
N GLY A 82 23.09 -5.57 -3.07
CA GLY A 82 22.20 -6.39 -3.88
C GLY A 82 20.86 -6.65 -3.23
N ALA A 83 19.86 -7.05 -4.03
CA ALA A 83 18.49 -7.25 -3.56
C ALA A 83 18.35 -8.51 -2.65
N ALA A 84 19.10 -9.59 -2.96
CA ALA A 84 18.93 -10.87 -2.26
C ALA A 84 19.11 -10.80 -0.74
N PRO A 85 20.21 -10.25 -0.17
CA PRO A 85 20.37 -10.20 1.29
C PRO A 85 19.28 -9.35 1.96
N VAL A 86 18.82 -8.27 1.30
CA VAL A 86 17.76 -7.40 1.84
C VAL A 86 16.42 -8.14 1.84
N LEU A 87 16.11 -8.88 0.78
CA LEU A 87 14.90 -9.70 0.68
C LEU A 87 14.92 -10.87 1.68
N LEU A 88 16.05 -11.56 1.82
CA LEU A 88 16.20 -12.64 2.81
C LEU A 88 15.96 -12.12 4.22
N LEU A 89 16.60 -11.00 4.60
CA LEU A 89 16.38 -10.38 5.90
C LEU A 89 14.92 -9.93 6.06
N GLY A 90 14.37 -9.24 5.07
CA GLY A 90 12.99 -8.74 5.12
C GLY A 90 11.95 -9.85 5.31
N VAL A 91 12.03 -10.91 4.50
CA VAL A 91 11.14 -12.09 4.60
C VAL A 91 11.29 -12.76 5.97
N SER A 92 12.52 -12.95 6.44
CA SER A 92 12.78 -13.56 7.76
C SER A 92 12.23 -12.72 8.91
N LEU A 93 12.32 -11.39 8.83
CA LEU A 93 11.76 -10.48 9.82
C LEU A 93 10.23 -10.49 9.81
N VAL A 94 9.58 -10.57 8.63
CA VAL A 94 8.10 -10.73 8.56
C VAL A 94 7.70 -12.03 9.25
N ALA A 95 8.36 -13.13 8.91
CA ALA A 95 8.08 -14.44 9.49
C ALA A 95 8.25 -14.42 11.01
N LEU A 96 9.40 -13.94 11.48
CA LEU A 96 9.72 -13.88 12.90
C LEU A 96 8.74 -12.99 13.67
N GLY A 97 8.46 -11.79 13.16
CA GLY A 97 7.51 -10.86 13.79
C GLY A 97 6.10 -11.43 13.88
N THR A 98 5.63 -12.09 12.81
CA THR A 98 4.31 -12.73 12.79
C THR A 98 4.25 -13.91 13.77
N VAL A 99 5.27 -14.78 13.80
CA VAL A 99 5.34 -15.92 14.73
C VAL A 99 5.44 -15.46 16.19
N LEU A 100 6.18 -14.40 16.47
CA LEU A 100 6.37 -13.89 17.84
C LEU A 100 5.15 -13.14 18.39
N THR A 101 4.32 -12.58 17.53
CA THR A 101 3.18 -11.73 17.95
C THR A 101 2.27 -12.38 19.00
N PRO A 102 1.85 -13.68 18.88
CA PRO A 102 0.98 -14.31 19.88
C PRO A 102 1.61 -14.44 21.28
N PHE A 103 2.92 -14.40 21.37
CA PHE A 103 3.66 -14.55 22.62
C PHE A 103 3.99 -13.24 23.32
N MET A 104 3.57 -12.11 22.72
CA MET A 104 3.78 -10.78 23.28
C MET A 104 2.64 -10.40 24.21
N SER A 105 2.97 -10.18 25.49
CA SER A 105 2.04 -9.80 26.55
C SER A 105 2.15 -8.34 27.00
N SER A 106 2.86 -7.50 26.23
CA SER A 106 3.05 -6.09 26.54
C SER A 106 2.96 -5.21 25.30
N THR A 107 2.56 -3.96 25.47
CA THR A 107 2.48 -2.99 24.36
C THR A 107 3.82 -2.81 23.63
N PRO A 108 4.97 -2.63 24.33
CA PRO A 108 6.27 -2.59 23.64
C PRO A 108 6.60 -3.88 22.89
N GLY A 109 6.23 -5.05 23.43
CA GLY A 109 6.40 -6.33 22.76
C GLY A 109 5.61 -6.42 21.47
N LEU A 110 4.34 -5.98 21.47
CA LEU A 110 3.52 -5.93 20.26
C LEU A 110 4.07 -4.92 19.24
N ILE A 111 4.50 -3.73 19.68
CA ILE A 111 5.15 -2.75 18.80
C ILE A 111 6.41 -3.35 18.17
N PHE A 112 7.20 -4.10 18.95
CA PHE A 112 8.41 -4.75 18.43
C PHE A 112 8.07 -5.85 17.41
N ALA A 113 7.16 -6.78 17.74
CA ALA A 113 6.82 -7.90 16.87
C ALA A 113 6.07 -7.44 15.60
N ILE A 114 4.97 -6.69 15.73
CA ILE A 114 4.14 -6.24 14.62
C ILE A 114 4.79 -5.05 13.91
N GLY A 115 5.22 -4.05 14.68
CA GLY A 115 5.70 -2.78 14.16
C GLY A 115 7.13 -2.89 13.61
N VAL A 116 8.09 -3.28 14.44
CA VAL A 116 9.50 -3.28 14.02
C VAL A 116 9.81 -4.47 13.14
N LEU A 117 9.51 -5.69 13.58
CA LEU A 117 9.89 -6.90 12.85
C LEU A 117 9.00 -7.13 11.62
N ALA A 118 7.69 -7.39 11.82
CA ALA A 118 6.82 -7.77 10.70
C ALA A 118 6.65 -6.62 9.70
N ALA A 119 6.31 -5.41 10.15
CA ALA A 119 6.10 -4.28 9.24
C ALA A 119 7.42 -3.78 8.63
N GLY A 120 8.51 -3.71 9.41
CA GLY A 120 9.84 -3.36 8.91
C GLY A 120 10.34 -4.36 7.86
N GLY A 121 10.20 -5.66 8.15
CA GLY A 121 10.51 -6.73 7.21
C GLY A 121 9.71 -6.64 5.92
N ALA A 122 8.40 -6.37 6.01
CA ALA A 122 7.54 -6.16 4.84
C ALA A 122 7.94 -4.90 4.03
N GLY A 123 8.48 -3.86 4.68
CA GLY A 123 9.07 -2.71 4.00
C GLY A 123 10.35 -3.07 3.25
N MET A 124 11.21 -3.92 3.84
CA MET A 124 12.45 -4.41 3.21
C MET A 124 12.18 -5.38 2.05
N ALA A 125 11.17 -6.24 2.17
CA ALA A 125 10.70 -7.12 1.09
C ALA A 125 9.56 -6.49 0.28
N GLY A 126 9.48 -5.16 0.28
CA GLY A 126 8.42 -4.36 -0.32
C GLY A 126 8.73 -3.86 -1.73
N PRO A 127 7.84 -2.98 -2.25
CA PRO A 127 7.86 -2.55 -3.65
C PRO A 127 9.18 -1.92 -4.07
N SER A 128 9.83 -1.14 -3.21
CA SER A 128 11.08 -0.44 -3.52
C SER A 128 12.20 -1.40 -3.95
N VAL A 129 12.41 -2.47 -3.17
CA VAL A 129 13.46 -3.46 -3.45
C VAL A 129 13.06 -4.38 -4.59
N LEU A 130 11.80 -4.86 -4.60
CA LEU A 130 11.31 -5.79 -5.62
C LEU A 130 11.26 -5.15 -7.01
N MET A 131 10.82 -3.89 -7.11
CA MET A 131 10.81 -3.16 -8.38
C MET A 131 12.23 -2.84 -8.86
N ALA A 132 13.12 -2.43 -7.95
CA ALA A 132 14.52 -2.21 -8.30
C ALA A 132 15.18 -3.50 -8.82
N ALA A 133 14.97 -4.64 -8.16
CA ALA A 133 15.50 -5.93 -8.60
C ALA A 133 14.95 -6.34 -9.97
N THR A 134 13.64 -6.25 -10.18
CA THR A 134 13.00 -6.63 -11.45
C THR A 134 13.42 -5.72 -12.61
N THR A 135 13.50 -4.40 -12.38
CA THR A 135 13.89 -3.45 -13.44
C THR A 135 15.36 -3.58 -13.85
N ARG A 136 16.23 -4.11 -12.99
CA ARG A 136 17.63 -4.42 -13.32
C ARG A 136 17.76 -5.70 -14.16
N LEU A 137 16.93 -6.69 -13.87
CA LEU A 137 16.96 -7.99 -14.53
C LEU A 137 16.21 -8.01 -15.87
N LEU A 138 15.37 -7.00 -16.14
CA LEU A 138 14.48 -6.99 -17.30
C LEU A 138 14.83 -5.91 -18.32
N PRO A 139 14.65 -6.20 -19.64
CA PRO A 139 14.77 -5.21 -20.70
C PRO A 139 13.90 -3.99 -20.47
N ALA A 140 14.36 -2.80 -20.90
CA ALA A 140 13.67 -1.52 -20.69
C ALA A 140 12.19 -1.55 -21.14
N ALA A 141 11.89 -2.18 -22.28
CA ALA A 141 10.52 -2.31 -22.80
C ALA A 141 9.56 -3.08 -21.89
N LYS A 142 10.06 -3.88 -20.94
CA LYS A 142 9.24 -4.71 -20.02
C LYS A 142 9.15 -4.16 -18.59
N ARG A 143 9.87 -3.10 -18.25
CA ARG A 143 9.94 -2.54 -16.90
C ARG A 143 8.58 -2.03 -16.39
N GLY A 144 7.81 -1.37 -17.26
CA GLY A 144 6.46 -0.92 -16.90
C GLY A 144 5.50 -2.08 -16.58
N MET A 145 5.54 -3.14 -17.38
CA MET A 145 4.78 -4.36 -17.11
C MET A 145 5.21 -5.01 -15.78
N ALA A 146 6.51 -5.07 -15.52
CA ALA A 146 7.06 -5.63 -14.29
C ALA A 146 6.55 -4.89 -13.04
N THR A 147 6.57 -3.56 -13.07
CA THR A 147 6.03 -2.72 -11.98
C THR A 147 4.54 -3.01 -11.73
N GLY A 148 3.75 -3.14 -12.79
CA GLY A 148 2.32 -3.49 -12.70
C GLY A 148 2.10 -4.87 -12.07
N ILE A 149 2.85 -5.89 -12.52
CA ILE A 149 2.73 -7.27 -12.03
C ILE A 149 3.15 -7.38 -10.56
N VAL A 150 4.26 -6.73 -10.16
CA VAL A 150 4.71 -6.73 -8.76
C VAL A 150 3.66 -6.08 -7.86
N ASN A 151 3.11 -4.92 -8.24
CA ASN A 151 2.05 -4.27 -7.47
C ASN A 151 0.78 -5.11 -7.38
N ALA A 152 0.35 -5.72 -8.49
CA ALA A 152 -0.79 -6.62 -8.52
C ALA A 152 -0.56 -7.84 -7.59
N GLY A 153 0.71 -8.30 -7.47
CA GLY A 153 1.09 -9.37 -6.55
C GLY A 153 0.72 -9.06 -5.11
N GLY A 154 0.99 -7.85 -4.62
CA GLY A 154 0.61 -7.44 -3.26
C GLY A 154 -0.90 -7.48 -3.01
N SER A 155 -1.69 -6.96 -3.95
CA SER A 155 -3.15 -6.98 -3.88
C SER A 155 -3.73 -8.39 -4.03
N PHE A 156 -3.13 -9.22 -4.90
CA PHE A 156 -3.48 -10.64 -5.03
C PHE A 156 -3.16 -11.39 -3.74
N GLY A 157 -2.01 -11.08 -3.10
CA GLY A 157 -1.66 -11.62 -1.79
C GLY A 157 -2.72 -11.30 -0.73
N GLN A 158 -3.21 -10.07 -0.67
CA GLN A 158 -4.30 -9.69 0.24
C GLN A 158 -5.59 -10.49 -0.06
N PHE A 159 -5.92 -10.67 -1.33
CA PHE A 159 -7.08 -11.47 -1.74
C PHE A 159 -7.00 -12.93 -1.30
N VAL A 160 -5.82 -13.54 -1.38
CA VAL A 160 -5.63 -14.96 -1.03
C VAL A 160 -5.39 -15.16 0.47
N MET A 161 -4.53 -14.31 1.08
CA MET A 161 -4.09 -14.53 2.46
C MET A 161 -5.18 -14.20 3.49
N ALA A 162 -6.11 -13.29 3.20
CA ALA A 162 -7.15 -12.96 4.17
C ALA A 162 -8.17 -14.10 4.39
N PRO A 163 -8.75 -14.74 3.36
CA PRO A 163 -9.56 -15.95 3.55
C PRO A 163 -8.77 -17.10 4.15
N LEU A 164 -7.49 -17.28 3.75
CA LEU A 164 -6.62 -18.29 4.34
C LEU A 164 -6.41 -18.03 5.83
N ALA A 165 -6.15 -16.78 6.24
CA ALA A 165 -6.03 -16.43 7.65
C ALA A 165 -7.33 -16.73 8.42
N GLY A 166 -8.48 -16.37 7.86
CA GLY A 166 -9.78 -16.69 8.46
C GLY A 166 -10.01 -18.20 8.62
N LEU A 167 -9.64 -19.00 7.62
CA LEU A 167 -9.70 -20.47 7.68
C LEU A 167 -8.76 -21.03 8.75
N LEU A 168 -7.52 -20.54 8.81
CA LEU A 168 -6.53 -20.99 9.81
C LEU A 168 -6.98 -20.62 11.23
N ILE A 169 -7.55 -19.44 11.44
CA ILE A 169 -8.14 -19.05 12.75
C ILE A 169 -9.25 -20.04 13.15
N ALA A 170 -10.12 -20.39 12.21
CA ALA A 170 -11.24 -21.30 12.49
C ALA A 170 -10.80 -22.75 12.76
N THR A 171 -9.63 -23.18 12.24
CA THR A 171 -9.17 -24.59 12.32
C THR A 171 -8.04 -24.83 13.32
N LEU A 172 -7.15 -23.85 13.51
CA LEU A 172 -5.92 -23.98 14.32
C LEU A 172 -5.88 -23.01 15.51
N ASP A 173 -6.96 -22.31 15.78
CA ASP A 173 -7.02 -21.10 16.60
C ASP A 173 -6.17 -19.93 16.04
N TRP A 174 -6.21 -18.78 16.71
CA TRP A 174 -5.51 -17.56 16.27
C TRP A 174 -3.97 -17.66 16.43
N VAL A 175 -3.48 -18.40 17.45
CA VAL A 175 -2.04 -18.61 17.68
C VAL A 175 -1.46 -19.50 16.59
N GLY A 176 -2.10 -20.66 16.35
CA GLY A 176 -1.74 -21.58 15.28
C GLY A 176 -1.81 -20.92 13.90
N ALA A 177 -2.83 -20.09 13.67
CA ALA A 177 -2.96 -19.32 12.43
C ALA A 177 -1.80 -18.34 12.22
N MET A 178 -1.42 -17.56 13.24
CA MET A 178 -0.28 -16.62 13.14
C MET A 178 1.04 -17.34 12.90
N VAL A 179 1.30 -18.44 13.63
CA VAL A 179 2.51 -19.24 13.43
C VAL A 179 2.55 -19.78 12.01
N THR A 180 1.44 -20.37 11.53
CA THR A 180 1.35 -20.91 10.16
C THR A 180 1.55 -19.83 9.11
N LEU A 181 0.92 -18.66 9.24
CA LEU A 181 1.11 -17.52 8.32
C LEU A 181 2.56 -17.06 8.29
N GLY A 182 3.19 -16.94 9.47
CA GLY A 182 4.61 -16.56 9.55
C GLY A 182 5.52 -17.59 8.86
N LEU A 183 5.27 -18.89 9.01
CA LEU A 183 6.02 -19.94 8.32
C LEU A 183 5.76 -19.93 6.81
N LEU A 184 4.52 -19.67 6.37
CA LEU A 184 4.19 -19.56 4.95
C LEU A 184 4.96 -18.42 4.26
N VAL A 185 5.22 -17.33 4.95
CA VAL A 185 6.03 -16.22 4.39
C VAL A 185 7.44 -16.70 4.00
N LEU A 186 8.01 -17.69 4.72
CA LEU A 186 9.34 -18.24 4.40
C LEU A 186 9.39 -18.89 3.01
N LEU A 187 8.26 -19.27 2.41
CA LEU A 187 8.19 -19.74 1.03
C LEU A 187 8.67 -18.68 0.01
N ALA A 188 8.78 -17.41 0.42
CA ALA A 188 9.37 -16.38 -0.40
C ALA A 188 10.92 -16.36 -0.39
N LEU A 189 11.59 -17.09 0.51
CA LEU A 189 13.06 -17.10 0.59
C LEU A 189 13.76 -17.54 -0.70
N PRO A 190 13.31 -18.63 -1.39
CA PRO A 190 13.92 -19.04 -2.65
C PRO A 190 13.86 -17.96 -3.74
N ALA A 191 12.82 -17.10 -3.74
CA ALA A 191 12.67 -16.03 -4.69
C ALA A 191 13.81 -14.98 -4.60
N ALA A 192 14.40 -14.79 -3.42
CA ALA A 192 15.55 -13.91 -3.22
C ALA A 192 16.76 -14.33 -4.08
N PHE A 193 16.96 -15.64 -4.28
CA PHE A 193 18.04 -16.15 -5.14
C PHE A 193 17.76 -15.93 -6.62
N VAL A 194 16.50 -15.97 -7.04
CA VAL A 194 16.09 -15.60 -8.42
C VAL A 194 16.28 -14.10 -8.67
N LEU A 195 16.02 -13.28 -7.64
CA LEU A 195 16.09 -11.82 -7.70
C LEU A 195 17.49 -11.28 -7.36
N ARG A 196 18.50 -12.13 -7.14
CA ARG A 196 19.89 -11.72 -7.00
C ARG A 196 20.40 -11.17 -8.32
N GLY A 197 20.13 -9.91 -8.61
CA GLY A 197 20.79 -9.17 -9.66
C GLY A 197 22.13 -8.62 -9.15
N GLY A 198 23.14 -8.59 -9.98
CA GLY A 198 24.42 -7.95 -9.61
C GLY A 198 24.21 -6.52 -9.15
N VAL A 199 25.16 -6.02 -8.34
CA VAL A 199 25.24 -4.58 -8.02
C VAL A 199 25.23 -3.82 -9.35
N ALA A 200 24.26 -2.94 -9.56
CA ALA A 200 24.20 -2.18 -10.79
C ALA A 200 25.51 -1.41 -10.94
N PRO A 201 26.20 -1.47 -12.11
CA PRO A 201 27.22 -0.49 -12.40
C PRO A 201 26.59 0.89 -12.21
N ALA A 202 27.26 1.79 -11.51
CA ALA A 202 26.80 3.16 -11.35
C ALA A 202 26.39 3.67 -12.74
N ALA A 203 25.12 4.00 -12.90
CA ALA A 203 24.52 4.23 -14.20
C ALA A 203 25.25 5.36 -14.92
N SER A 204 25.96 5.00 -15.99
CA SER A 204 26.69 5.90 -16.87
C SER A 204 25.82 6.59 -17.94
N ALA A 205 24.50 6.67 -17.73
CA ALA A 205 23.67 7.56 -18.53
C ALA A 205 23.65 8.96 -17.88
N PRO A 206 23.85 10.06 -18.64
CA PRO A 206 23.67 11.40 -18.12
C PRO A 206 22.21 11.52 -17.61
N SER A 207 22.05 11.38 -16.32
CA SER A 207 20.76 11.67 -15.68
C SER A 207 20.53 13.19 -15.82
N PRO A 208 19.35 13.66 -16.24
CA PRO A 208 19.06 15.10 -16.23
C PRO A 208 19.45 15.66 -14.86
N ALA A 209 20.06 16.85 -14.85
CA ALA A 209 20.66 17.44 -13.67
C ALA A 209 19.70 17.37 -12.47
N ARG A 210 20.06 16.57 -11.49
CA ARG A 210 19.34 16.49 -10.21
C ARG A 210 19.60 17.75 -9.44
N LEU A 211 18.55 18.43 -9.03
CA LEU A 211 18.68 19.46 -8.00
C LEU A 211 19.17 18.84 -6.70
N PRO A 212 20.02 19.52 -5.91
CA PRO A 212 20.33 19.11 -4.56
C PRO A 212 19.04 18.85 -3.76
N ALA A 213 19.00 17.81 -2.94
CA ALA A 213 17.79 17.38 -2.23
C ALA A 213 17.09 18.52 -1.47
N ARG A 214 17.88 19.37 -0.80
CA ARG A 214 17.36 20.52 -0.06
C ARG A 214 16.68 21.55 -0.97
N GLU A 215 17.27 21.82 -2.12
CA GLU A 215 16.74 22.76 -3.10
C GLU A 215 15.47 22.24 -3.78
N ALA A 216 15.48 20.97 -4.18
CA ALA A 216 14.31 20.29 -4.73
C ALA A 216 13.13 20.30 -3.74
N LEU A 217 13.40 20.01 -2.47
CA LEU A 217 12.39 20.05 -1.42
C LEU A 217 11.85 21.48 -1.19
N ARG A 218 12.74 22.47 -1.13
CA ARG A 218 12.34 23.89 -0.98
C ARG A 218 11.45 24.34 -2.15
N SER A 219 11.85 24.01 -3.37
CA SER A 219 11.08 24.31 -4.58
C SER A 219 9.72 23.60 -4.60
N ALA A 220 9.66 22.36 -4.12
CA ALA A 220 8.42 21.60 -4.02
C ALA A 220 7.46 22.23 -3.01
N TRP A 221 7.93 22.58 -1.82
CA TRP A 221 7.09 23.23 -0.81
C TRP A 221 6.66 24.64 -1.18
N ALA A 222 7.43 25.35 -2.03
CA ALA A 222 7.01 26.64 -2.59
C ALA A 222 5.83 26.50 -3.56
N LEU A 223 5.61 25.31 -4.17
CA LEU A 223 4.53 25.07 -5.12
C LEU A 223 3.21 24.73 -4.39
N PRO A 224 2.16 25.59 -4.45
CA PRO A 224 0.88 25.31 -3.79
C PRO A 224 0.26 23.97 -4.21
N SER A 225 0.32 23.63 -5.50
CA SER A 225 -0.21 22.38 -6.05
C SER A 225 0.43 21.14 -5.40
N TYR A 226 1.72 21.18 -5.07
CA TYR A 226 2.40 20.09 -4.40
C TYR A 226 1.97 19.95 -2.92
N ARG A 227 1.79 21.07 -2.22
CA ARG A 227 1.29 21.07 -0.84
C ARG A 227 -0.11 20.48 -0.76
N LEU A 228 -1.02 20.92 -1.66
CA LEU A 228 -2.39 20.40 -1.74
C LEU A 228 -2.39 18.88 -2.04
N LEU A 229 -1.56 18.44 -2.98
CA LEU A 229 -1.41 17.04 -3.33
C LEU A 229 -0.93 16.21 -2.11
N THR A 230 0.09 16.69 -1.41
CA THR A 230 0.67 16.02 -0.23
C THR A 230 -0.34 15.92 0.90
N THR A 231 -1.09 17.01 1.18
CA THR A 231 -2.15 17.04 2.18
C THR A 231 -3.30 16.09 1.81
N GLY A 232 -3.72 16.06 0.55
CA GLY A 232 -4.77 15.14 0.10
C GLY A 232 -4.34 13.67 0.19
N PHE A 233 -3.09 13.37 -0.07
CA PHE A 233 -2.59 12.00 0.00
C PHE A 233 -2.46 11.46 1.44
N PHE A 234 -2.34 12.34 2.43
CA PHE A 234 -2.51 12.00 3.85
C PHE A 234 -3.85 11.31 4.10
N VAL A 235 -4.94 11.84 3.54
CA VAL A 235 -6.28 11.27 3.70
C VAL A 235 -6.37 9.86 3.13
N CYS A 236 -5.68 9.58 2.02
CA CYS A 236 -5.60 8.22 1.48
C CYS A 236 -5.02 7.26 2.52
N GLY A 237 -3.92 7.65 3.17
CA GLY A 237 -3.30 6.84 4.22
C GLY A 237 -4.24 6.56 5.38
N PHE A 238 -4.97 7.57 5.84
CA PHE A 238 -5.94 7.44 6.92
C PHE A 238 -7.01 6.38 6.60
N HIS A 239 -7.67 6.49 5.44
CA HIS A 239 -8.71 5.54 5.02
C HIS A 239 -8.18 4.11 4.86
N VAL A 240 -7.03 3.97 4.19
CA VAL A 240 -6.43 2.67 3.92
C VAL A 240 -6.07 1.94 5.21
N ALA A 241 -5.43 2.63 6.15
CA ALA A 241 -4.98 2.01 7.39
C ALA A 241 -6.12 1.75 8.38
N PHE A 242 -7.13 2.64 8.43
CA PHE A 242 -8.34 2.39 9.20
C PHE A 242 -9.03 1.10 8.74
N LEU A 243 -9.29 0.96 7.44
CA LEU A 243 -9.90 -0.25 6.89
C LEU A 243 -9.05 -1.50 7.13
N ALA A 244 -7.74 -1.43 6.84
CA ALA A 244 -6.85 -2.59 7.01
C ALA A 244 -6.78 -3.08 8.47
N THR A 245 -6.94 -2.17 9.44
CA THR A 245 -6.81 -2.48 10.86
C THR A 245 -8.16 -2.83 11.50
N HIS A 246 -9.19 -2.03 11.23
CA HIS A 246 -10.44 -2.06 11.98
C HIS A 246 -11.64 -2.65 11.25
N LEU A 247 -11.54 -2.95 9.93
CA LEU A 247 -12.68 -3.53 9.19
C LEU A 247 -13.20 -4.82 9.83
N PRO A 248 -12.38 -5.74 10.38
CA PRO A 248 -12.88 -6.90 11.11
C PRO A 248 -13.68 -6.51 12.35
N GLY A 249 -13.24 -5.49 13.09
CA GLY A 249 -13.98 -4.94 14.23
C GLY A 249 -15.31 -4.30 13.83
N VAL A 250 -15.35 -3.62 12.69
CA VAL A 250 -16.60 -3.08 12.11
C VAL A 250 -17.56 -4.21 11.74
N VAL A 251 -17.07 -5.29 11.13
CA VAL A 251 -17.88 -6.48 10.81
C VAL A 251 -18.48 -7.08 12.08
N ALA A 252 -17.68 -7.23 13.12
CA ALA A 252 -18.13 -7.75 14.42
C ALA A 252 -19.15 -6.81 15.09
N GLN A 253 -18.94 -5.48 15.04
CA GLN A 253 -19.89 -4.48 15.54
C GLN A 253 -21.24 -4.54 14.80
N CYS A 254 -21.25 -4.88 13.53
CA CYS A 254 -22.46 -5.08 12.74
C CYS A 254 -23.16 -6.42 13.05
N GLY A 255 -22.62 -7.25 13.95
CA GLY A 255 -23.18 -8.57 14.28
C GLY A 255 -23.00 -9.61 13.16
N LEU A 256 -22.10 -9.37 12.22
CA LEU A 256 -21.86 -10.25 11.08
C LEU A 256 -20.84 -11.35 11.43
N PRO A 257 -20.96 -12.54 10.83
CA PRO A 257 -20.06 -13.66 11.13
C PRO A 257 -18.60 -13.39 10.70
N PRO A 258 -17.60 -13.97 11.41
CA PRO A 258 -16.18 -13.72 11.16
C PRO A 258 -15.71 -13.96 9.72
N PRO A 259 -16.23 -14.94 8.94
CA PRO A 259 -15.85 -15.10 7.54
C PRO A 259 -16.10 -13.87 6.68
N VAL A 260 -17.11 -13.04 7.00
CA VAL A 260 -17.40 -11.80 6.27
C VAL A 260 -16.24 -10.80 6.37
N ALA A 261 -15.54 -10.76 7.52
CA ALA A 261 -14.36 -9.91 7.68
C ALA A 261 -13.21 -10.35 6.74
N ALA A 262 -12.93 -11.66 6.69
CA ALA A 262 -11.89 -12.20 5.84
C ALA A 262 -12.20 -11.97 4.35
N TRP A 263 -13.44 -12.21 3.92
CA TRP A 263 -13.88 -11.94 2.55
C TRP A 263 -13.91 -10.44 2.22
N SER A 264 -14.24 -9.58 3.19
CA SER A 264 -14.19 -8.13 2.98
C SER A 264 -12.75 -7.66 2.70
N ILE A 265 -11.76 -8.13 3.48
CA ILE A 265 -10.35 -7.83 3.23
C ILE A 265 -9.89 -8.41 1.89
N ALA A 266 -10.35 -9.61 1.54
CA ALA A 266 -10.06 -10.21 0.24
C ALA A 266 -10.58 -9.36 -0.92
N LEU A 267 -11.84 -8.92 -0.86
CA LEU A 267 -12.45 -8.08 -1.88
C LEU A 267 -11.78 -6.71 -1.98
N LEU A 268 -11.33 -6.12 -0.87
CA LEU A 268 -10.47 -4.93 -0.90
C LEU A 268 -9.24 -5.17 -1.78
N GLY A 269 -8.54 -6.29 -1.60
CA GLY A 269 -7.36 -6.64 -2.41
C GLY A 269 -7.70 -6.89 -3.87
N LEU A 270 -8.73 -7.69 -4.15
CA LEU A 270 -9.15 -8.05 -5.51
C LEU A 270 -9.54 -6.80 -6.32
N PHE A 271 -10.45 -5.99 -5.77
CA PHE A 271 -10.94 -4.81 -6.47
C PHE A 271 -9.89 -3.70 -6.54
N ASN A 272 -8.90 -3.68 -5.65
CA ASN A 272 -7.74 -2.79 -5.77
C ASN A 272 -6.93 -3.05 -7.04
N ILE A 273 -6.82 -4.30 -7.50
CA ILE A 273 -6.16 -4.61 -8.77
C ILE A 273 -6.89 -3.90 -9.92
N PHE A 274 -8.21 -4.09 -10.02
CA PHE A 274 -9.00 -3.49 -11.09
C PHE A 274 -9.01 -1.96 -11.02
N GLY A 275 -9.20 -1.40 -9.82
CA GLY A 275 -9.20 0.04 -9.61
C GLY A 275 -7.87 0.71 -9.97
N SER A 276 -6.75 0.12 -9.55
CA SER A 276 -5.42 0.64 -9.86
C SER A 276 -5.09 0.56 -11.35
N LEU A 277 -5.47 -0.53 -12.04
CA LEU A 277 -5.31 -0.68 -13.48
C LEU A 277 -6.18 0.33 -14.26
N ALA A 278 -7.44 0.45 -13.88
CA ALA A 278 -8.36 1.42 -14.48
C ALA A 278 -7.84 2.85 -14.33
N MET A 279 -7.31 3.19 -13.15
CA MET A 279 -6.75 4.51 -12.89
C MET A 279 -5.44 4.74 -13.64
N GLY A 280 -4.57 3.73 -13.75
CA GLY A 280 -3.36 3.79 -14.58
C GLY A 280 -3.65 4.06 -16.05
N TRP A 281 -4.78 3.54 -16.57
CA TRP A 281 -5.27 3.85 -17.92
C TRP A 281 -5.89 5.25 -17.98
N ALA A 282 -6.62 5.65 -16.95
CA ALA A 282 -7.34 6.91 -16.87
C ALA A 282 -6.44 8.15 -16.87
N VAL A 283 -5.26 8.09 -16.20
CA VAL A 283 -4.31 9.21 -16.12
C VAL A 283 -3.76 9.67 -17.47
N ASN A 284 -3.85 8.82 -18.48
CA ASN A 284 -3.45 9.17 -19.85
C ASN A 284 -4.57 9.88 -20.66
N ARG A 285 -5.80 9.93 -20.14
CA ARG A 285 -6.98 10.45 -20.83
C ARG A 285 -7.62 11.65 -20.15
N TRP A 286 -7.58 11.68 -18.83
CA TRP A 286 -8.24 12.72 -18.03
C TRP A 286 -7.27 13.46 -17.12
N ARG A 287 -7.69 14.61 -16.64
CA ARG A 287 -6.90 15.41 -15.68
C ARG A 287 -6.73 14.66 -14.38
N MET A 288 -5.50 14.49 -13.93
CA MET A 288 -5.15 13.71 -12.73
C MET A 288 -5.79 14.26 -11.47
N LYS A 289 -5.90 15.59 -11.34
CA LYS A 289 -6.61 16.26 -10.22
C LYS A 289 -8.09 15.88 -10.15
N SER A 290 -8.75 15.78 -11.31
CA SER A 290 -10.17 15.42 -11.40
C SER A 290 -10.37 13.95 -11.05
N LEU A 291 -9.44 13.08 -11.45
CA LEU A 291 -9.44 11.68 -11.07
C LEU A 291 -9.27 11.51 -9.56
N LEU A 292 -8.37 12.27 -8.93
CA LEU A 292 -8.21 12.27 -7.47
C LEU A 292 -9.49 12.74 -6.78
N ALA A 293 -10.07 13.87 -7.21
CA ALA A 293 -11.32 14.36 -6.66
C ALA A 293 -12.46 13.33 -6.80
N LEU A 294 -12.56 12.66 -7.96
CA LEU A 294 -13.54 11.59 -8.20
C LEU A 294 -13.37 10.41 -7.23
N VAL A 295 -12.13 9.92 -7.05
CA VAL A 295 -11.85 8.78 -6.17
C VAL A 295 -12.21 9.13 -4.72
N TYR A 296 -11.82 10.31 -4.22
CA TYR A 296 -12.17 10.71 -2.86
C TYR A 296 -13.68 10.94 -2.67
N THR A 297 -14.34 11.56 -3.65
CA THR A 297 -15.81 11.70 -3.64
C THR A 297 -16.48 10.33 -3.61
N ALA A 298 -16.03 9.39 -4.43
CA ALA A 298 -16.57 8.03 -4.46
C ALA A 298 -16.42 7.32 -3.11
N ARG A 299 -15.29 7.50 -2.41
CA ARG A 299 -15.09 6.98 -1.04
C ARG A 299 -16.07 7.58 -0.06
N GLY A 300 -16.18 8.91 -0.02
CA GLY A 300 -17.11 9.59 0.88
C GLY A 300 -18.56 9.15 0.64
N VAL A 301 -18.98 9.03 -0.61
CA VAL A 301 -20.30 8.53 -0.98
C VAL A 301 -20.47 7.07 -0.57
N ALA A 302 -19.46 6.21 -0.79
CA ALA A 302 -19.53 4.81 -0.40
C ALA A 302 -19.70 4.64 1.11
N VAL A 303 -18.98 5.43 1.91
CA VAL A 303 -19.14 5.41 3.39
C VAL A 303 -20.52 5.92 3.79
N LEU A 304 -21.04 7.00 3.22
CA LEU A 304 -22.38 7.50 3.52
C LEU A 304 -23.46 6.46 3.18
N LEU A 305 -23.34 5.80 2.03
CA LEU A 305 -24.27 4.74 1.63
C LEU A 305 -24.17 3.53 2.57
N PHE A 306 -22.95 3.16 2.98
CA PHE A 306 -22.76 2.11 3.97
C PHE A 306 -23.39 2.45 5.32
N LEU A 307 -23.23 3.69 5.79
CA LEU A 307 -23.83 4.13 7.07
C LEU A 307 -25.36 4.11 7.02
N ALA A 308 -25.97 4.48 5.90
CA ALA A 308 -27.40 4.51 5.69
C ALA A 308 -28.04 3.13 5.43
N ALA A 309 -27.24 2.18 4.89
CA ALA A 309 -27.75 0.86 4.50
C ALA A 309 -27.90 -0.10 5.69
N PRO A 310 -28.80 -1.11 5.59
CA PRO A 310 -28.87 -2.18 6.57
C PRO A 310 -27.55 -2.96 6.64
N LYS A 311 -27.14 -3.37 7.84
CA LYS A 311 -25.85 -4.04 8.08
C LYS A 311 -25.93 -5.53 7.76
N THR A 312 -26.06 -5.87 6.48
CA THR A 312 -26.09 -7.25 5.97
C THR A 312 -24.73 -7.66 5.40
N GLU A 313 -24.50 -8.96 5.27
CA GLU A 313 -23.29 -9.51 4.65
C GLU A 313 -23.08 -8.95 3.23
N SER A 314 -24.14 -8.94 2.41
CA SER A 314 -24.07 -8.44 1.03
C SER A 314 -23.68 -6.96 0.99
N VAL A 315 -24.25 -6.12 1.86
CA VAL A 315 -23.91 -4.69 1.92
C VAL A 315 -22.45 -4.51 2.33
N MET A 316 -21.95 -5.28 3.31
CA MET A 316 -20.55 -5.24 3.74
C MET A 316 -19.60 -5.65 2.62
N LEU A 317 -19.90 -6.74 1.90
CA LEU A 317 -19.06 -7.22 0.80
C LEU A 317 -19.05 -6.24 -0.40
N VAL A 318 -20.20 -5.66 -0.75
CA VAL A 318 -20.29 -4.62 -1.80
C VAL A 318 -19.52 -3.37 -1.37
N PHE A 319 -19.68 -2.93 -0.11
CA PHE A 319 -18.88 -1.82 0.43
C PHE A 319 -17.38 -2.08 0.33
N ALA A 320 -16.93 -3.28 0.74
CA ALA A 320 -15.54 -3.67 0.64
C ALA A 320 -15.03 -3.69 -0.82
N ALA A 321 -15.84 -4.15 -1.77
CA ALA A 321 -15.50 -4.13 -3.20
C ALA A 321 -15.35 -2.70 -3.73
N VAL A 322 -16.28 -1.79 -3.40
CA VAL A 322 -16.22 -0.37 -3.82
C VAL A 322 -15.02 0.34 -3.19
N MET A 323 -14.80 0.13 -1.88
CA MET A 323 -13.61 0.66 -1.21
C MET A 323 -12.34 0.09 -1.81
N GLY A 324 -12.32 -1.19 -2.16
CA GLY A 324 -11.20 -1.85 -2.86
C GLY A 324 -10.89 -1.18 -4.21
N ALA A 325 -11.90 -0.94 -5.04
CA ALA A 325 -11.71 -0.29 -6.34
C ALA A 325 -11.10 1.13 -6.22
N THR A 326 -11.28 1.78 -5.10
CA THR A 326 -10.71 3.10 -4.81
C THR A 326 -9.45 3.06 -3.95
N PHE A 327 -9.05 1.90 -3.39
CA PHE A 327 -8.09 1.73 -2.29
C PHE A 327 -6.73 2.39 -2.56
N LEU A 328 -6.02 1.97 -3.63
CA LEU A 328 -4.77 2.59 -4.08
C LEU A 328 -4.90 3.27 -5.45
N SER A 329 -6.11 3.50 -5.92
CA SER A 329 -6.39 4.19 -7.20
C SER A 329 -5.92 5.65 -7.21
N THR A 330 -5.62 6.22 -6.04
CA THR A 330 -5.02 7.55 -5.90
C THR A 330 -3.53 7.57 -6.25
N VAL A 331 -2.84 6.42 -6.23
CA VAL A 331 -1.37 6.35 -6.43
C VAL A 331 -0.94 6.74 -7.84
N PRO A 332 -1.53 6.21 -8.94
CA PRO A 332 -1.12 6.58 -10.29
C PRO A 332 -1.25 8.08 -10.58
N PRO A 333 -2.39 8.75 -10.31
CA PRO A 333 -2.50 10.19 -10.57
C PRO A 333 -1.61 11.04 -9.65
N THR A 334 -1.37 10.62 -8.40
CA THR A 334 -0.46 11.33 -7.48
C THR A 334 0.97 11.26 -7.99
N ALA A 335 1.45 10.07 -8.36
CA ALA A 335 2.79 9.90 -8.94
C ALA A 335 2.93 10.66 -10.27
N GLY A 336 1.89 10.62 -11.11
CA GLY A 336 1.83 11.36 -12.37
C GLY A 336 1.92 12.87 -12.19
N LEU A 337 1.24 13.43 -11.20
CA LEU A 337 1.33 14.86 -10.86
C LEU A 337 2.73 15.25 -10.39
N VAL A 338 3.34 14.47 -9.51
CA VAL A 338 4.72 14.72 -9.05
C VAL A 338 5.70 14.68 -10.23
N ALA A 339 5.56 13.68 -11.12
CA ALA A 339 6.36 13.59 -12.35
C ALA A 339 6.15 14.80 -13.27
N LYS A 340 4.91 15.26 -13.40
CA LYS A 340 4.55 16.44 -14.23
C LYS A 340 5.10 17.74 -13.66
N PHE A 341 5.12 17.89 -12.33
CA PHE A 341 5.63 19.10 -11.66
C PHE A 341 7.15 19.22 -11.75
N PHE A 342 7.89 18.13 -11.49
CA PHE A 342 9.33 18.19 -11.22
C PHE A 342 10.17 17.36 -12.21
N GLY A 343 9.54 16.69 -13.15
CA GLY A 343 10.23 15.80 -14.09
C GLY A 343 10.77 14.52 -13.44
N PRO A 344 11.39 13.62 -14.23
CA PRO A 344 11.81 12.30 -13.77
C PRO A 344 13.00 12.32 -12.79
N ALA A 345 13.85 13.36 -12.86
CA ALA A 345 15.10 13.42 -12.07
C ALA A 345 14.86 13.50 -10.55
N ASN A 346 13.83 14.24 -10.10
CA ASN A 346 13.52 14.46 -8.69
C ASN A 346 12.22 13.74 -8.25
N MET A 347 11.54 13.05 -9.17
CA MET A 347 10.25 12.39 -8.94
C MET A 347 10.28 11.43 -7.75
N ALA A 348 11.28 10.53 -7.71
CA ALA A 348 11.32 9.48 -6.69
C ALA A 348 11.43 10.06 -5.27
N MET A 349 12.28 11.08 -5.08
CA MET A 349 12.46 11.72 -3.78
C MET A 349 11.21 12.50 -3.37
N LEU A 350 10.64 13.30 -4.27
CA LEU A 350 9.48 14.13 -3.97
C LEU A 350 8.20 13.30 -3.80
N PHE A 351 8.02 12.23 -4.58
CA PHE A 351 6.96 11.27 -4.33
C PHE A 351 7.15 10.54 -3.00
N GLY A 352 8.39 10.25 -2.60
CA GLY A 352 8.71 9.71 -1.28
C GLY A 352 8.22 10.60 -0.14
N VAL A 353 8.34 11.93 -0.27
CA VAL A 353 7.80 12.89 0.72
C VAL A 353 6.27 12.84 0.78
N VAL A 354 5.60 12.74 -0.38
CA VAL A 354 4.14 12.53 -0.45
C VAL A 354 3.75 11.22 0.22
N MET A 355 4.54 10.15 0.04
CA MET A 355 4.33 8.86 0.70
C MET A 355 4.51 8.95 2.23
N VAL A 356 5.43 9.78 2.74
CA VAL A 356 5.55 10.01 4.19
C VAL A 356 4.26 10.62 4.75
N SER A 357 3.66 11.59 4.05
CA SER A 357 2.36 12.14 4.45
C SER A 357 1.26 11.06 4.51
N HIS A 358 1.22 10.16 3.52
CA HIS A 358 0.33 9.00 3.53
C HIS A 358 0.57 8.10 4.76
N GLN A 359 1.83 7.84 5.13
CA GLN A 359 2.14 7.01 6.28
C GLN A 359 1.75 7.66 7.61
N VAL A 360 1.89 8.98 7.72
CA VAL A 360 1.39 9.73 8.89
C VAL A 360 -0.13 9.65 8.96
N GLY A 361 -0.83 9.79 7.83
CA GLY A 361 -2.26 9.54 7.74
C GLY A 361 -2.62 8.12 8.18
N GLY A 362 -1.87 7.14 7.70
CA GLY A 362 -2.07 5.73 8.05
C GLY A 362 -1.85 5.44 9.52
N PHE A 363 -0.82 6.04 10.14
CA PHE A 363 -0.62 5.98 11.58
C PHE A 363 -1.87 6.47 12.33
N LEU A 364 -2.37 7.66 11.97
CA LEU A 364 -3.53 8.23 12.64
C LEU A 364 -4.81 7.43 12.38
N GLY A 365 -5.04 6.94 11.18
CA GLY A 365 -6.22 6.12 10.86
C GLY A 365 -6.28 4.82 11.67
N ALA A 366 -5.15 4.12 11.78
CA ALA A 366 -5.05 2.91 12.58
C ALA A 366 -5.19 3.20 14.09
N TRP A 367 -4.49 4.22 14.61
CA TRP A 367 -4.48 4.52 16.03
C TRP A 367 -5.78 5.14 16.52
N LEU A 368 -6.30 6.18 15.83
CA LEU A 368 -7.53 6.87 16.22
C LEU A 368 -8.74 5.94 16.12
N GLY A 369 -8.75 4.99 15.19
CA GLY A 369 -9.79 3.96 15.13
C GLY A 369 -9.93 3.20 16.45
N GLY A 370 -8.79 2.79 17.03
CA GLY A 370 -8.77 2.13 18.34
C GLY A 370 -9.16 3.05 19.51
N GLN A 371 -8.69 4.31 19.50
CA GLN A 371 -9.01 5.32 20.52
C GLN A 371 -10.52 5.61 20.56
N VAL A 372 -11.10 5.87 19.39
CA VAL A 372 -12.54 6.18 19.29
C VAL A 372 -13.38 4.99 19.72
N TYR A 373 -13.03 3.79 19.26
CA TYR A 373 -13.75 2.58 19.68
C TYR A 373 -13.67 2.34 21.19
N ALA A 374 -12.49 2.52 21.80
CA ALA A 374 -12.33 2.37 23.24
C ALA A 374 -13.15 3.39 24.05
N ALA A 375 -13.27 4.62 23.53
CA ALA A 375 -14.00 5.70 24.20
C ALA A 375 -15.53 5.62 24.03
N THR A 376 -16.01 5.10 22.89
CA THR A 376 -17.45 5.18 22.52
C THR A 376 -18.12 3.83 22.34
N GLY A 377 -17.36 2.74 22.24
CA GLY A 377 -17.86 1.41 21.87
C GLY A 377 -18.29 1.30 20.41
N SER A 378 -18.02 2.32 19.57
CA SER A 378 -18.44 2.36 18.17
C SER A 378 -17.37 2.97 17.27
N TYR A 379 -17.39 2.60 15.98
CA TYR A 379 -16.59 3.23 14.93
C TYR A 379 -17.28 4.40 14.23
N ASP A 380 -18.50 4.79 14.62
CA ASP A 380 -19.32 5.79 13.91
C ASP A 380 -18.61 7.15 13.78
N TRP A 381 -17.95 7.62 14.82
CA TRP A 381 -17.20 8.87 14.78
C TRP A 381 -16.00 8.83 13.83
N VAL A 382 -15.39 7.65 13.66
CA VAL A 382 -14.32 7.48 12.67
C VAL A 382 -14.89 7.54 11.26
N TRP A 383 -16.06 6.93 11.03
CA TRP A 383 -16.75 7.00 9.75
C TRP A 383 -17.15 8.43 9.38
N TYR A 384 -17.67 9.21 10.35
CA TYR A 384 -17.98 10.63 10.09
C TYR A 384 -16.74 11.42 9.75
N ALA A 385 -15.63 11.21 10.47
CA ALA A 385 -14.34 11.82 10.15
C ALA A 385 -13.84 11.38 8.76
N ASP A 386 -14.00 10.11 8.40
CA ASP A 386 -13.61 9.53 7.11
C ASP A 386 -14.37 10.20 5.95
N VAL A 387 -15.68 10.39 6.09
CA VAL A 387 -16.53 11.13 5.12
C VAL A 387 -16.05 12.57 4.97
N MET A 388 -15.84 13.28 6.09
CA MET A 388 -15.39 14.68 6.07
C MET A 388 -14.02 14.80 5.40
N LEU A 389 -13.08 13.93 5.76
CA LEU A 389 -11.75 13.90 5.16
C LEU A 389 -11.81 13.56 3.66
N ALA A 390 -12.68 12.62 3.25
CA ALA A 390 -12.87 12.27 1.86
C ALA A 390 -13.32 13.48 1.01
N PHE A 391 -14.37 14.16 1.42
CA PHE A 391 -14.84 15.35 0.69
C PHE A 391 -13.87 16.53 0.78
N ALA A 392 -13.21 16.74 1.92
CA ALA A 392 -12.15 17.73 2.04
C ALA A 392 -11.00 17.41 1.07
N ALA A 393 -10.56 16.16 0.99
CA ALA A 393 -9.55 15.73 0.03
C ALA A 393 -10.01 15.95 -1.41
N ALA A 394 -11.26 15.60 -1.75
CA ALA A 394 -11.80 15.87 -3.07
C ALA A 394 -11.71 17.39 -3.43
N LEU A 395 -12.13 18.26 -2.52
CA LEU A 395 -12.13 19.71 -2.72
C LEU A 395 -10.72 20.29 -2.86
N ILE A 396 -9.77 19.86 -2.01
CA ILE A 396 -8.39 20.41 -2.06
C ILE A 396 -7.61 19.97 -3.31
N HIS A 397 -8.05 18.91 -4.00
CA HIS A 397 -7.44 18.52 -5.28
C HIS A 397 -7.92 19.38 -6.46
N LEU A 398 -9.10 20.00 -6.40
CA LEU A 398 -9.66 20.78 -7.51
C LEU A 398 -8.81 21.99 -7.92
N PRO A 399 -8.23 22.81 -7.01
CA PRO A 399 -7.40 23.95 -7.37
C PRO A 399 -6.00 23.57 -7.87
N ILE A 400 -5.58 22.31 -7.84
CA ILE A 400 -4.26 21.86 -8.33
C ILE A 400 -4.09 22.29 -9.79
N ARG A 401 -2.97 22.95 -10.09
CA ARG A 401 -2.56 23.29 -11.45
C ARG A 401 -1.62 22.24 -11.97
N GLU A 402 -2.00 21.57 -13.05
CA GLU A 402 -1.23 20.49 -13.67
C GLU A 402 -0.19 21.03 -14.66
N ALA A 403 0.70 21.88 -14.19
CA ALA A 403 1.75 22.48 -15.00
C ALA A 403 3.15 22.20 -14.40
N PRO A 404 4.20 22.07 -15.24
CA PRO A 404 5.56 21.98 -14.77
C PRO A 404 5.96 23.16 -13.91
N LEU A 405 6.90 22.97 -12.99
CA LEU A 405 7.50 24.05 -12.20
C LEU A 405 8.14 25.07 -13.16
N GLY A 406 7.81 26.35 -12.99
CA GLY A 406 8.32 27.43 -13.85
C GLY A 406 7.51 27.72 -15.12
N ALA A 407 6.46 26.96 -15.41
CA ALA A 407 5.53 27.33 -16.50
C ALA A 407 4.78 28.63 -16.14
N ALA A 408 4.87 29.64 -16.99
CA ALA A 408 4.10 30.87 -16.83
C ALA A 408 2.59 30.55 -16.77
N PRO A 409 1.78 31.31 -15.99
CA PRO A 409 0.33 31.16 -16.03
C PRO A 409 -0.13 31.29 -17.48
N ALA A 410 -0.84 30.29 -18.00
CA ALA A 410 -1.48 30.45 -19.30
C ALA A 410 -2.35 31.71 -19.23
N ALA A 411 -2.02 32.71 -20.07
CA ALA A 411 -2.83 33.93 -20.20
C ALA A 411 -4.29 33.49 -20.40
N ALA A 412 -5.18 34.06 -19.58
CA ALA A 412 -6.59 33.80 -19.74
C ALA A 412 -6.95 34.14 -21.21
N ARG A 413 -7.33 33.11 -21.96
CA ARG A 413 -7.93 33.34 -23.27
C ARG A 413 -9.30 33.95 -22.98
N THR A 414 -9.34 35.26 -23.15
CA THR A 414 -10.58 36.06 -23.22
C THR A 414 -11.48 35.58 -24.34
#